data_0aa3bd9aa1287b9e031a95f7ca224b79
#
_entry.id   0aa3bd9aa1287b9e031a95f7ca224b79
#
_cell.length_a   1.000
_cell.length_b   1.000
_cell.length_c   1.000
_cell.angle_alpha   90.00
_cell.angle_beta   90.00
_cell.angle_gamma   90.00
#
_symmetry.space_group_name_H-M   'P 1'
#
loop_
_entity.id
_entity.type
_entity.pdbx_description
1 polymer ?
#
loop_
_entity_poly.entity_id
_entity_poly.type
_entity_poly.pdbx_seq_one_letter_code
_entity_poly.pdbx_strand_id
1 'polypeptide(L)'
;MIKLSQVLTLFALLSLIACSSGDWRSASRDSAGIAPTPADNPQAVIEVYAADAYGWRGWFAVHTWIAVKAENASEYTVYEVVGWGVDQGRPALRSFQTEIPDRYWYGARPEAVLSLQGEEASELIPQIEAAVAHYPWAGEYRAVPGPNSNTLPAWIGMQVPELGLQLPFSAIGSGYARRDKAELSL
;
A
#
# COMPACT_ATOMS: atom_id res chain seq x y z
N MET A 1 -46.72 11.15 11.96
CA MET A 1 -46.30 12.14 10.94
C MET A 1 -45.00 12.79 11.44
N ILE A 2 -43.88 12.53 10.79
CA ILE A 2 -42.59 13.17 11.10
C ILE A 2 -42.67 14.62 10.62
N LYS A 3 -42.41 15.59 11.51
CA LYS A 3 -42.48 17.01 11.17
C LYS A 3 -41.35 17.37 10.21
N LEU A 4 -41.57 18.16 9.19
CA LEU A 4 -40.60 18.60 8.19
C LEU A 4 -39.35 19.20 8.84
N SER A 5 -39.51 19.88 10.00
CA SER A 5 -38.40 20.42 10.79
C SER A 5 -37.45 19.34 11.35
N GLN A 6 -37.95 18.14 11.69
CA GLN A 6 -37.13 17.05 12.18
C GLN A 6 -36.30 16.39 11.07
N VAL A 7 -36.84 16.35 9.86
CA VAL A 7 -36.11 15.86 8.67
C VAL A 7 -35.00 16.82 8.28
N LEU A 8 -35.26 18.13 8.31
CA LEU A 8 -34.25 19.17 8.03
C LEU A 8 -33.10 19.17 9.06
N THR A 9 -33.42 18.93 10.36
CA THR A 9 -32.40 18.86 11.42
C THR A 9 -31.54 17.60 11.26
N LEU A 10 -32.14 16.48 10.85
CA LEU A 10 -31.41 15.24 10.59
C LEU A 10 -30.47 15.36 9.38
N PHE A 11 -30.91 16.04 8.31
CA PHE A 11 -30.07 16.35 7.15
C PHE A 11 -28.92 17.30 7.46
N ALA A 12 -29.13 18.30 8.31
CA ALA A 12 -28.10 19.22 8.75
C ALA A 12 -27.04 18.55 9.65
N LEU A 13 -27.46 17.61 10.50
CA LEU A 13 -26.53 16.80 11.32
C LEU A 13 -25.71 15.81 10.49
N LEU A 14 -26.29 15.20 9.47
CA LEU A 14 -25.57 14.33 8.53
C LEU A 14 -24.56 15.09 7.67
N SER A 15 -24.81 16.35 7.35
CA SER A 15 -23.88 17.20 6.59
C SER A 15 -22.66 17.64 7.40
N LEU A 16 -22.75 17.67 8.73
CA LEU A 16 -21.64 18.01 9.62
C LEU A 16 -20.66 16.85 9.85
N ILE A 17 -21.07 15.61 9.60
CA ILE A 17 -20.21 14.43 9.71
C ILE A 17 -19.36 14.23 8.44
N ALA A 18 -19.73 14.85 7.32
CA ALA A 18 -19.04 14.69 6.03
C ALA A 18 -17.77 15.54 5.87
N CYS A 19 -17.37 16.35 6.86
CA CYS A 19 -16.25 17.29 6.75
C CYS A 19 -15.02 16.97 7.60
N SER A 20 -14.77 15.73 7.96
CA SER A 20 -13.48 15.33 8.56
C SER A 20 -12.64 14.46 7.62
N SER A 21 -12.47 14.87 6.38
CA SER A 21 -11.27 14.48 5.65
C SER A 21 -10.13 15.32 6.26
N GLY A 22 -9.43 14.76 7.26
CA GLY A 22 -8.28 15.41 7.86
C GLY A 22 -7.34 15.90 6.77
N ASP A 23 -6.77 17.10 6.96
CA ASP A 23 -5.79 17.63 6.01
C ASP A 23 -4.67 16.59 5.84
N TRP A 24 -4.45 16.12 4.61
CA TRP A 24 -3.41 15.13 4.29
C TRP A 24 -2.01 15.59 4.74
N ARG A 25 -1.82 16.91 4.92
CA ARG A 25 -0.56 17.50 5.35
C ARG A 25 -0.28 17.27 6.83
N SER A 26 -1.33 17.22 7.65
CA SER A 26 -1.25 16.98 9.11
C SER A 26 -1.54 15.53 9.51
N ALA A 27 -1.94 14.68 8.55
CA ALA A 27 -2.22 13.29 8.82
C ALA A 27 -0.94 12.55 9.24
N SER A 28 -1.03 11.73 10.29
CA SER A 28 0.12 10.98 10.81
C SER A 28 0.74 10.07 9.76
N ARG A 29 2.06 10.02 9.78
CA ARG A 29 2.95 9.09 9.08
C ARG A 29 3.97 8.48 10.05
N ASP A 30 3.67 8.51 11.34
CA ASP A 30 4.49 7.90 12.37
C ASP A 30 4.51 6.37 12.21
N SER A 31 5.42 5.68 12.89
CA SER A 31 5.40 4.23 12.98
C SER A 31 4.15 3.75 13.72
N ALA A 32 3.57 2.66 13.23
CA ALA A 32 2.50 1.94 13.92
C ALA A 32 3.03 1.01 15.04
N GLY A 33 4.36 0.87 15.16
CA GLY A 33 5.04 0.04 16.14
C GLY A 33 4.84 -1.46 15.89
N ILE A 34 4.71 -1.87 14.62
CA ILE A 34 4.50 -3.28 14.24
C ILE A 34 5.66 -3.87 13.45
N ALA A 35 6.53 -3.03 12.87
CA ALA A 35 7.74 -3.50 12.21
C ALA A 35 8.86 -3.80 13.23
N PRO A 36 9.68 -4.83 13.01
CA PRO A 36 10.94 -4.97 13.72
C PRO A 36 11.84 -3.74 13.53
N THR A 37 12.35 -3.19 14.62
CA THR A 37 13.30 -2.05 14.56
C THR A 37 14.60 -2.53 13.94
N PRO A 38 15.14 -1.88 12.90
CA PRO A 38 16.38 -2.33 12.26
C PRO A 38 17.58 -2.47 13.23
N ALA A 39 17.70 -1.56 14.19
CA ALA A 39 18.77 -1.57 15.18
C ALA A 39 18.73 -2.81 16.12
N ASP A 40 17.54 -3.33 16.39
CA ASP A 40 17.31 -4.44 17.33
C ASP A 40 17.17 -5.80 16.62
N ASN A 41 16.99 -5.78 15.30
CA ASN A 41 16.78 -7.00 14.51
C ASN A 41 17.78 -7.09 13.35
N PRO A 42 18.85 -7.89 13.50
CA PRO A 42 19.84 -8.07 12.43
C PRO A 42 19.33 -8.96 11.28
N GLN A 43 18.26 -9.72 11.48
CA GLN A 43 17.76 -10.65 10.46
C GLN A 43 17.25 -9.92 9.22
N ALA A 44 17.25 -10.63 8.08
CA ALA A 44 16.49 -10.20 6.91
C ALA A 44 14.98 -10.20 7.23
N VAL A 45 14.25 -9.23 6.69
CA VAL A 45 12.80 -9.06 6.94
C VAL A 45 12.08 -8.72 5.65
N ILE A 46 10.91 -9.33 5.44
CA ILE A 46 9.95 -8.96 4.42
C ILE A 46 8.62 -8.69 5.10
N GLU A 47 8.06 -7.52 4.86
CA GLU A 47 6.75 -7.11 5.37
C GLU A 47 5.88 -6.62 4.21
N VAL A 48 4.63 -7.06 4.16
CA VAL A 48 3.62 -6.47 3.28
C VAL A 48 2.55 -5.86 4.15
N TYR A 49 2.25 -4.59 3.91
CA TYR A 49 1.28 -3.84 4.68
C TYR A 49 0.05 -3.50 3.87
N ALA A 50 -1.07 -3.39 4.57
CA ALA A 50 -2.32 -2.83 4.06
C ALA A 50 -2.85 -1.81 5.06
N ALA A 51 -3.28 -0.66 4.58
CA ALA A 51 -3.96 0.37 5.37
C ALA A 51 -5.15 0.90 4.58
N ASP A 52 -6.16 1.42 5.26
CA ASP A 52 -7.30 2.05 4.59
C ASP A 52 -6.84 3.10 3.58
N ALA A 53 -7.40 3.07 2.38
CA ALA A 53 -7.06 4.03 1.34
C ALA A 53 -7.46 5.45 1.76
N TYR A 54 -6.69 6.45 1.32
CA TYR A 54 -6.92 7.82 1.70
C TYR A 54 -8.31 8.34 1.32
N GLY A 55 -8.96 9.04 2.26
CA GLY A 55 -10.26 9.65 2.11
C GLY A 55 -11.41 8.63 2.07
N TRP A 56 -12.49 8.94 1.38
CA TRP A 56 -13.71 8.11 1.33
C TRP A 56 -13.48 6.69 0.75
N ARG A 57 -12.39 6.50 0.00
CA ARG A 57 -12.04 5.18 -0.54
C ARG A 57 -11.68 4.18 0.54
N GLY A 58 -11.19 4.66 1.71
CA GLY A 58 -10.85 3.81 2.85
C GLY A 58 -12.02 3.04 3.44
N TRP A 59 -13.26 3.42 3.12
CA TRP A 59 -14.44 2.67 3.57
C TRP A 59 -14.58 1.29 2.92
N PHE A 60 -13.89 1.03 1.81
CA PHE A 60 -14.00 -0.23 1.06
C PHE A 60 -12.72 -0.70 0.38
N ALA A 61 -11.69 0.10 0.39
CA ALA A 61 -10.43 -0.21 -0.28
C ALA A 61 -9.23 0.08 0.61
N VAL A 62 -8.15 -0.67 0.41
CA VAL A 62 -6.87 -0.46 1.07
C VAL A 62 -5.81 0.02 0.08
N HIS A 63 -4.78 0.67 0.62
CA HIS A 63 -3.49 0.91 0.00
C HIS A 63 -2.51 -0.14 0.54
N THR A 64 -1.77 -0.81 -0.35
CA THR A 64 -0.76 -1.79 0.05
C THR A 64 0.63 -1.39 -0.41
N TRP A 65 1.65 -1.81 0.36
CA TRP A 65 3.07 -1.65 0.02
C TRP A 65 3.87 -2.81 0.58
N ILE A 66 5.08 -3.00 0.06
CA ILE A 66 6.02 -4.00 0.54
C ILE A 66 7.29 -3.31 1.05
N ALA A 67 7.83 -3.81 2.13
CA ALA A 67 9.09 -3.39 2.71
C ALA A 67 10.01 -4.58 2.89
N VAL A 68 11.25 -4.43 2.49
CA VAL A 68 12.29 -5.45 2.66
C VAL A 68 13.49 -4.87 3.39
N LYS A 69 14.11 -5.64 4.26
CA LYS A 69 15.36 -5.30 4.95
C LYS A 69 16.31 -6.47 4.81
N ALA A 70 17.44 -6.26 4.17
CA ALA A 70 18.48 -7.27 4.11
C ALA A 70 19.06 -7.55 5.50
N GLU A 71 19.73 -8.69 5.65
CA GLU A 71 20.43 -9.02 6.87
C GLU A 71 21.46 -7.93 7.23
N ASN A 72 21.48 -7.52 8.49
CA ASN A 72 22.32 -6.44 9.03
C ASN A 72 22.12 -5.06 8.41
N ALA A 73 21.09 -4.85 7.57
CA ALA A 73 20.78 -3.51 7.05
C ALA A 73 20.19 -2.62 8.15
N SER A 74 20.55 -1.35 8.14
CA SER A 74 20.08 -0.33 9.09
C SER A 74 18.73 0.28 8.71
N GLU A 75 18.21 0.00 7.51
CA GLU A 75 16.96 0.54 6.99
C GLU A 75 16.24 -0.50 6.15
N TYR A 76 14.94 -0.30 6.02
CA TYR A 76 14.10 -1.00 5.04
C TYR A 76 14.13 -0.27 3.70
N THR A 77 14.04 -1.02 2.61
CA THR A 77 13.64 -0.49 1.31
C THR A 77 12.15 -0.72 1.15
N VAL A 78 11.39 0.36 0.96
CA VAL A 78 9.95 0.32 0.71
C VAL A 78 9.68 0.47 -0.78
N TYR A 79 8.82 -0.38 -1.31
CA TYR A 79 8.27 -0.31 -2.67
C TYR A 79 6.77 -0.08 -2.60
N GLU A 80 6.30 0.98 -3.23
CA GLU A 80 4.89 1.33 -3.30
C GLU A 80 4.52 1.94 -4.65
N VAL A 81 3.24 1.91 -5.01
CA VAL A 81 2.72 2.56 -6.21
C VAL A 81 1.73 3.64 -5.80
N VAL A 82 1.98 4.86 -6.23
CA VAL A 82 1.14 6.03 -5.93
C VAL A 82 0.84 6.83 -7.18
N GLY A 83 -0.34 7.46 -7.24
CA GLY A 83 -0.75 8.28 -8.39
C GLY A 83 -0.23 9.70 -8.38
N TRP A 84 0.33 10.17 -7.25
CA TRP A 84 0.70 11.59 -7.11
C TRP A 84 1.91 11.96 -7.96
N GLY A 85 1.68 12.90 -8.86
CA GLY A 85 2.71 13.44 -9.74
C GLY A 85 2.98 12.60 -10.99
N VAL A 86 2.17 11.57 -11.27
CA VAL A 86 2.27 10.81 -12.53
C VAL A 86 1.94 11.70 -13.73
N ASP A 87 0.96 12.58 -13.60
CA ASP A 87 0.62 13.63 -14.57
C ASP A 87 1.72 14.68 -14.76
N GLN A 88 2.67 14.76 -13.81
CA GLN A 88 3.85 15.62 -13.87
C GLN A 88 5.12 14.86 -14.31
N GLY A 89 4.97 13.65 -14.83
CA GLY A 89 6.07 12.82 -15.33
C GLY A 89 6.84 12.05 -14.25
N ARG A 90 6.35 12.01 -13.00
CA ARG A 90 6.98 11.18 -11.97
C ARG A 90 6.52 9.72 -12.14
N PRO A 91 7.40 8.73 -11.91
CA PRO A 91 6.98 7.33 -11.93
C PRO A 91 5.94 7.06 -10.84
N ALA A 92 4.99 6.17 -11.13
CA ALA A 92 4.03 5.70 -10.13
C ALA A 92 4.69 4.78 -9.09
N LEU A 93 5.58 3.89 -9.55
CA LEU A 93 6.41 3.07 -8.67
C LEU A 93 7.41 3.94 -7.93
N ARG A 94 7.43 3.82 -6.61
CA ARG A 94 8.36 4.48 -5.70
C ARG A 94 9.19 3.46 -4.97
N SER A 95 10.48 3.76 -4.82
CA SER A 95 11.41 3.05 -3.95
C SER A 95 12.14 4.05 -3.08
N PHE A 96 12.21 3.81 -1.77
CA PHE A 96 12.93 4.66 -0.82
C PHE A 96 13.35 3.86 0.41
N GLN A 97 14.39 4.33 1.08
CA GLN A 97 14.87 3.76 2.34
C GLN A 97 14.25 4.47 3.54
N THR A 98 14.01 3.73 4.62
CA THR A 98 13.43 4.24 5.87
C THR A 98 13.64 3.28 7.03
N GLU A 99 13.74 3.81 8.24
CA GLU A 99 13.66 3.03 9.48
C GLU A 99 12.21 2.70 9.87
N ILE A 100 11.22 3.37 9.25
CA ILE A 100 9.79 3.29 9.58
C ILE A 100 9.00 2.74 8.39
N PRO A 101 9.07 1.40 8.11
CA PRO A 101 8.35 0.81 6.98
C PRO A 101 6.85 0.69 7.24
N ASP A 102 6.44 0.65 8.51
CA ASP A 102 5.08 0.47 9.02
C ASP A 102 4.36 1.80 9.31
N ARG A 103 4.73 2.84 8.59
CA ARG A 103 4.14 4.17 8.81
C ARG A 103 2.64 4.19 8.60
N TYR A 104 1.94 4.99 9.39
CA TYR A 104 0.54 5.31 9.12
C TYR A 104 0.37 5.83 7.68
N TRP A 105 -0.64 5.32 6.99
CA TRP A 105 -0.99 5.80 5.66
C TRP A 105 -1.97 6.96 5.76
N TYR A 106 -1.42 8.19 5.86
CA TYR A 106 -2.23 9.41 6.04
C TYR A 106 -3.25 9.29 7.19
N GLY A 107 -2.81 8.82 8.33
CA GLY A 107 -3.61 8.64 9.54
C GLY A 107 -4.30 7.27 9.66
N ALA A 108 -4.37 6.47 8.60
CA ALA A 108 -4.84 5.10 8.66
C ALA A 108 -3.74 4.19 9.21
N ARG A 109 -4.07 3.37 10.22
CA ARG A 109 -3.15 2.40 10.82
C ARG A 109 -2.92 1.24 9.84
N PRO A 110 -1.67 0.87 9.53
CA PRO A 110 -1.40 -0.32 8.74
C PRO A 110 -1.58 -1.60 9.55
N GLU A 111 -1.87 -2.67 8.83
CA GLU A 111 -1.80 -4.05 9.30
C GLU A 111 -0.80 -4.81 8.44
N ALA A 112 0.01 -5.69 9.04
CA ALA A 112 0.89 -6.58 8.30
C ALA A 112 0.05 -7.74 7.74
N VAL A 113 0.00 -7.86 6.41
CA VAL A 113 -0.67 -8.98 5.71
C VAL A 113 0.29 -10.13 5.40
N LEU A 114 1.59 -9.86 5.48
CA LEU A 114 2.66 -10.84 5.42
C LEU A 114 3.83 -10.33 6.26
N SER A 115 4.47 -11.26 7.00
CA SER A 115 5.71 -11.01 7.74
C SER A 115 6.58 -12.26 7.66
N LEU A 116 7.77 -12.14 7.07
CA LEU A 116 8.79 -13.19 6.99
C LEU A 116 10.10 -12.65 7.53
N GLN A 117 10.89 -13.49 8.20
CA GLN A 117 12.17 -13.11 8.79
C GLN A 117 13.21 -14.23 8.67
N GLY A 118 14.48 -13.84 8.76
CA GLY A 118 15.61 -14.78 8.76
C GLY A 118 15.95 -15.31 7.38
N GLU A 119 16.32 -16.59 7.31
CA GLU A 119 16.85 -17.24 6.10
C GLU A 119 15.85 -17.18 4.94
N GLU A 120 14.58 -17.50 5.20
CA GLU A 120 13.52 -17.43 4.19
C GLU A 120 13.39 -16.02 3.58
N ALA A 121 13.38 -14.98 4.41
CA ALA A 121 13.36 -13.61 3.93
C ALA A 121 14.63 -13.27 3.12
N SER A 122 15.80 -13.73 3.57
CA SER A 122 17.08 -13.49 2.89
C SER A 122 17.10 -14.08 1.48
N GLU A 123 16.52 -15.25 1.28
CA GLU A 123 16.44 -15.92 -0.02
C GLU A 123 15.44 -15.25 -0.98
N LEU A 124 14.36 -14.69 -0.44
CA LEU A 124 13.28 -14.11 -1.25
C LEU A 124 13.49 -12.64 -1.61
N ILE A 125 14.25 -11.87 -0.82
CA ILE A 125 14.50 -10.44 -1.09
C ILE A 125 15.05 -10.18 -2.50
N PRO A 126 16.09 -10.88 -3.00
CA PRO A 126 16.59 -10.66 -4.36
C PRO A 126 15.56 -10.94 -5.45
N GLN A 127 14.65 -11.90 -5.22
CA GLN A 127 13.59 -12.23 -6.15
C GLN A 127 12.51 -11.14 -6.18
N ILE A 128 12.17 -10.57 -5.00
CA ILE A 128 11.27 -9.42 -4.89
C ILE A 128 11.85 -8.21 -5.64
N GLU A 129 13.12 -7.92 -5.42
CA GLU A 129 13.81 -6.80 -6.10
C GLU A 129 13.83 -6.98 -7.62
N ALA A 130 14.08 -8.21 -8.10
CA ALA A 130 13.98 -8.55 -9.52
C ALA A 130 12.55 -8.36 -10.05
N ALA A 131 11.54 -8.80 -9.31
CA ALA A 131 10.13 -8.60 -9.69
C ALA A 131 9.77 -7.11 -9.75
N VAL A 132 10.23 -6.30 -8.80
CA VAL A 132 10.05 -4.84 -8.80
C VAL A 132 10.72 -4.20 -10.01
N ALA A 133 11.95 -4.59 -10.33
CA ALA A 133 12.69 -4.06 -11.49
C ALA A 133 11.98 -4.35 -12.83
N HIS A 134 11.22 -5.45 -12.91
CA HIS A 134 10.46 -5.85 -14.08
C HIS A 134 8.98 -5.47 -14.03
N TYR A 135 8.56 -4.66 -13.04
CA TYR A 135 7.15 -4.25 -12.90
C TYR A 135 6.67 -3.47 -14.14
N PRO A 136 5.68 -4.00 -14.89
CA PRO A 136 5.36 -3.47 -16.22
C PRO A 136 4.76 -2.07 -16.20
N TRP A 137 4.13 -1.66 -15.10
CA TRP A 137 3.37 -0.41 -14.98
C TRP A 137 4.05 0.62 -14.07
N ALA A 138 5.39 0.65 -14.04
CA ALA A 138 6.15 1.55 -13.16
C ALA A 138 5.82 3.04 -13.37
N GLY A 139 5.41 3.44 -14.57
CA GLY A 139 5.03 4.81 -14.92
C GLY A 139 3.54 5.09 -14.91
N GLU A 140 2.69 4.11 -14.60
CA GLU A 140 1.24 4.21 -14.78
C GLU A 140 0.48 4.11 -13.47
N TYR A 141 -0.61 4.88 -13.34
CA TYR A 141 -1.51 4.79 -12.20
C TYR A 141 -2.96 5.00 -12.62
N ARG A 142 -3.83 4.08 -12.24
CA ARG A 142 -5.29 4.21 -12.32
C ARG A 142 -5.90 3.63 -11.05
N ALA A 143 -6.69 4.43 -10.34
CA ALA A 143 -7.31 3.98 -9.08
C ALA A 143 -8.17 2.72 -9.28
N VAL A 144 -8.94 2.66 -10.36
CA VAL A 144 -9.80 1.52 -10.76
C VAL A 144 -9.79 1.43 -12.30
N PRO A 145 -9.62 0.27 -12.90
CA PRO A 145 -9.39 -1.08 -12.31
C PRO A 145 -7.93 -1.33 -11.89
N GLY A 146 -7.02 -0.41 -12.09
CA GLY A 146 -5.59 -0.48 -11.94
C GLY A 146 -4.87 -0.08 -13.24
N PRO A 147 -3.53 -0.05 -13.27
CA PRO A 147 -2.62 -0.42 -12.17
C PRO A 147 -2.66 0.58 -11.01
N ASN A 148 -2.58 0.11 -9.78
CA ASN A 148 -2.59 0.94 -8.57
C ASN A 148 -1.71 0.31 -7.46
N SER A 149 -1.80 0.83 -6.22
CA SER A 149 -0.97 0.34 -5.11
C SER A 149 -1.11 -1.16 -4.84
N ASN A 150 -2.30 -1.72 -5.06
CA ASN A 150 -2.55 -3.14 -4.82
C ASN A 150 -2.05 -4.04 -5.96
N THR A 151 -1.75 -3.45 -7.13
CA THR A 151 -1.25 -4.20 -8.29
C THR A 151 0.20 -4.62 -8.10
N LEU A 152 1.05 -3.79 -7.47
CA LEU A 152 2.47 -4.10 -7.27
C LEU A 152 2.68 -5.32 -6.35
N PRO A 153 2.14 -5.37 -5.12
CA PRO A 153 2.30 -6.57 -4.28
C PRO A 153 1.67 -7.82 -4.92
N ALA A 154 0.54 -7.67 -5.63
CA ALA A 154 -0.05 -8.78 -6.37
C ALA A 154 0.87 -9.29 -7.49
N TRP A 155 1.53 -8.39 -8.23
CA TRP A 155 2.53 -8.73 -9.23
C TRP A 155 3.71 -9.46 -8.60
N ILE A 156 4.26 -8.94 -7.50
CA ILE A 156 5.37 -9.57 -6.78
C ILE A 156 4.98 -10.97 -6.32
N GLY A 157 3.80 -11.15 -5.71
CA GLY A 157 3.32 -12.47 -5.30
C GLY A 157 3.11 -13.48 -6.44
N MET A 158 2.87 -12.99 -7.67
CA MET A 158 2.84 -13.85 -8.87
C MET A 158 4.23 -14.23 -9.37
N GLN A 159 5.22 -13.33 -9.25
CA GLN A 159 6.60 -13.60 -9.67
C GLN A 159 7.39 -14.41 -8.65
N VAL A 160 6.99 -14.33 -7.38
CA VAL A 160 7.62 -14.99 -6.23
C VAL A 160 6.54 -15.75 -5.44
N PRO A 161 6.04 -16.90 -5.96
CA PRO A 161 4.95 -17.64 -5.33
C PRO A 161 5.29 -18.16 -3.92
N GLU A 162 6.57 -18.34 -3.63
CA GLU A 162 7.09 -18.79 -2.34
C GLU A 162 6.77 -17.82 -1.21
N LEU A 163 6.49 -16.54 -1.51
CA LEU A 163 5.99 -15.58 -0.52
C LEU A 163 4.66 -16.03 0.10
N GLY A 164 3.86 -16.84 -0.59
CA GLY A 164 2.53 -17.21 -0.12
C GLY A 164 1.60 -16.02 0.11
N LEU A 165 1.87 -14.87 -0.53
CA LEU A 165 1.17 -13.60 -0.29
C LEU A 165 -0.31 -13.69 -0.65
N GLN A 166 -1.16 -13.40 0.31
CA GLN A 166 -2.60 -13.29 0.14
C GLN A 166 -3.06 -11.87 0.50
N LEU A 167 -3.38 -11.08 -0.51
CA LEU A 167 -3.92 -9.74 -0.29
C LEU A 167 -5.38 -9.80 0.17
N PRO A 168 -5.81 -8.86 1.04
CA PRO A 168 -7.20 -8.79 1.47
C PRO A 168 -8.15 -8.50 0.29
N PHE A 169 -9.40 -8.90 0.41
CA PHE A 169 -10.42 -8.65 -0.62
C PHE A 169 -10.59 -7.16 -0.94
N SER A 170 -10.36 -6.30 0.05
CA SER A 170 -10.36 -4.84 -0.09
C SER A 170 -9.17 -4.27 -0.89
N ALA A 171 -8.18 -5.11 -1.26
CA ALA A 171 -7.09 -4.72 -2.16
C ALA A 171 -7.57 -4.62 -3.62
N ILE A 172 -8.49 -3.69 -3.87
CA ILE A 172 -9.10 -3.45 -5.18
C ILE A 172 -8.03 -3.08 -6.19
N GLY A 173 -8.05 -3.74 -7.36
CA GLY A 173 -7.04 -3.56 -8.42
C GLY A 173 -5.89 -4.57 -8.36
N SER A 174 -5.80 -5.42 -7.34
CA SER A 174 -4.82 -6.52 -7.30
C SER A 174 -4.93 -7.47 -8.50
N GLY A 175 -6.17 -7.75 -8.96
CA GLY A 175 -6.43 -8.58 -10.14
C GLY A 175 -5.86 -8.01 -11.45
N TYR A 176 -5.51 -6.72 -11.49
CA TYR A 176 -4.88 -6.11 -12.66
C TYR A 176 -3.49 -6.70 -12.95
N ALA A 177 -2.79 -7.21 -11.94
CA ALA A 177 -1.49 -7.84 -12.08
C ALA A 177 -1.46 -9.05 -13.05
N ARG A 178 -2.63 -9.66 -13.30
CA ARG A 178 -2.78 -10.81 -14.21
C ARG A 178 -2.90 -10.40 -15.68
N ARG A 179 -2.99 -9.11 -15.98
CA ARG A 179 -3.11 -8.62 -17.35
C ARG A 179 -1.76 -8.60 -18.02
N ASP A 180 -1.68 -9.18 -19.18
CA ASP A 180 -0.48 -9.02 -20.02
C ASP A 180 -0.45 -7.58 -20.57
N LYS A 181 0.67 -6.89 -20.40
CA LYS A 181 0.85 -5.54 -20.93
C LYS A 181 0.76 -5.52 -22.45
N ALA A 182 1.13 -6.61 -23.12
CA ALA A 182 1.00 -6.76 -24.56
C ALA A 182 -0.45 -6.77 -25.04
N GLU A 183 -1.39 -7.30 -24.23
CA GLU A 183 -2.83 -7.32 -24.55
C GLU A 183 -3.50 -5.95 -24.38
N LEU A 184 -2.88 -5.01 -23.68
CA LEU A 184 -3.42 -3.68 -23.41
C LEU A 184 -3.01 -2.64 -24.47
N SER A 185 -2.14 -3.03 -25.42
CA SER A 185 -1.60 -2.16 -26.47
C SER A 185 -2.37 -2.31 -27.80
N LEU A 186 -3.43 -3.10 -27.83
CA LEU A 186 -4.36 -3.28 -28.93
C LEU A 186 -5.65 -2.50 -28.70
#